data_2d28762142d425494c9f4ab74f25d0ff
#
_entry.id   2d28762142d425494c9f4ab74f25d0ff
#
_cell.length_a   1.000
_cell.length_b   1.000
_cell.length_c   1.000
_cell.angle_alpha   90.00
_cell.angle_beta   90.00
_cell.angle_gamma   90.00
#
_symmetry.space_group_name_H-M   'P 1'
#
loop_
_entity.id
_entity.type
_entity.pdbx_description
1 polymer ?
#
loop_
_entity_poly.entity_id
_entity_poly.type
_entity_poly.pdbx_seq_one_letter_code
_entity_poly.pdbx_strand_id
1 'polypeptide(L)'
;KFNGEERWYKGDFHTHTRLSDGKETVANAMEKAKQMQMDFYVPTEHNVIHTGWKHTEVMIVPGVEVTAEKGHCNLFGIDRLPSRIKEIICRPASEQAETWVTEILQEAAERGWLVSINHPFLHVWKWKFHSIPLRMVQFLEIVNDPTYEYAKESNEKAIRFLDLLWQEGYRIYGIGGSDSH
;
A
#
# COMPACT_ATOMS: atom_id res chain seq x y z
N LYS A 1 -5.85 19.79 2.91
CA LYS A 1 -6.33 19.57 4.28
C LYS A 1 -7.82 19.26 4.21
N PHE A 2 -8.25 18.10 4.70
CA PHE A 2 -9.67 17.80 4.81
C PHE A 2 -10.29 18.81 5.79
N ASN A 3 -11.39 19.42 5.38
CA ASN A 3 -12.07 20.47 6.14
C ASN A 3 -13.07 19.93 7.15
N GLY A 4 -13.15 18.61 7.33
CA GLY A 4 -14.09 17.94 8.21
C GLY A 4 -15.52 17.79 7.66
N GLU A 5 -15.73 18.13 6.40
CA GLU A 5 -17.03 17.87 5.74
C GLU A 5 -17.25 16.37 5.56
N GLU A 6 -18.43 15.90 5.91
CA GLU A 6 -18.85 14.54 5.65
C GLU A 6 -19.26 14.38 4.18
N ARG A 7 -18.36 13.84 3.38
CA ARG A 7 -18.55 13.57 1.96
C ARG A 7 -17.66 12.44 1.48
N TRP A 8 -17.86 11.99 0.27
CA TRP A 8 -16.91 11.11 -0.40
C TRP A 8 -15.66 11.87 -0.79
N TYR A 9 -14.50 11.28 -0.50
CA TYR A 9 -13.19 11.77 -0.91
C TYR A 9 -12.62 10.85 -1.98
N LYS A 10 -12.12 11.43 -3.06
CA LYS A 10 -11.52 10.71 -4.18
C LYS A 10 -10.00 10.68 -4.02
N GLY A 11 -9.42 9.51 -4.10
CA GLY A 11 -7.96 9.37 -4.03
C GLY A 11 -7.49 8.00 -4.44
N ASP A 12 -6.17 7.81 -4.39
CA ASP A 12 -5.50 6.56 -4.73
C ASP A 12 -4.57 6.16 -3.60
N PHE A 13 -4.66 4.92 -3.15
CA PHE A 13 -3.87 4.37 -2.04
C PHE A 13 -2.63 3.59 -2.49
N HIS A 14 -2.44 3.39 -3.81
CA HIS A 14 -1.33 2.60 -4.31
C HIS A 14 -0.87 3.14 -5.67
N THR A 15 0.30 3.79 -5.69
CA THR A 15 0.82 4.46 -6.87
C THR A 15 2.34 4.41 -6.92
N HIS A 16 2.89 4.32 -8.14
CA HIS A 16 4.32 4.32 -8.40
C HIS A 16 4.70 5.43 -9.37
N THR A 17 5.90 5.96 -9.21
CA THR A 17 6.51 6.92 -10.12
C THR A 17 7.90 6.45 -10.54
N ARG A 18 8.63 7.28 -11.29
CA ARG A 18 10.04 7.00 -11.66
C ARG A 18 11.01 6.97 -10.47
N LEU A 19 10.55 7.21 -9.27
CA LEU A 19 11.36 7.02 -8.06
C LEU A 19 11.58 5.54 -7.73
N SER A 20 10.69 4.68 -8.17
CA SER A 20 10.88 3.22 -8.20
C SER A 20 10.83 2.70 -9.62
N ASP A 21 9.70 2.25 -10.12
CA ASP A 21 9.56 1.63 -11.43
C ASP A 21 8.34 2.09 -12.24
N GLY A 22 7.61 3.08 -11.75
CA GLY A 22 6.54 3.72 -12.50
C GLY A 22 7.05 4.55 -13.69
N LYS A 23 6.23 4.76 -14.68
CA LYS A 23 6.57 5.52 -15.91
C LYS A 23 6.52 7.03 -15.72
N GLU A 24 5.68 7.51 -14.81
CA GLU A 24 5.45 8.94 -14.63
C GLU A 24 6.47 9.58 -13.70
N THR A 25 6.81 10.82 -13.98
CA THR A 25 7.53 11.65 -13.00
C THR A 25 6.59 12.05 -11.88
N VAL A 26 7.13 12.39 -10.71
CA VAL A 26 6.35 12.95 -9.60
C VAL A 26 5.52 14.17 -10.04
N ALA A 27 6.11 15.06 -10.85
CA ALA A 27 5.42 16.23 -11.35
C ALA A 27 4.21 15.87 -12.24
N ASN A 28 4.38 14.91 -13.16
CA ASN A 28 3.30 14.44 -14.03
C ASN A 28 2.20 13.72 -13.23
N ALA A 29 2.57 12.89 -12.25
CA ALA A 29 1.61 12.22 -11.38
C ALA A 29 0.75 13.23 -10.62
N MET A 30 1.34 14.30 -10.10
CA MET A 30 0.60 15.36 -9.42
C MET A 30 -0.30 16.16 -10.36
N GLU A 31 0.16 16.47 -11.55
CA GLU A 31 -0.67 17.14 -12.55
C GLU A 31 -1.89 16.28 -12.95
N LYS A 32 -1.67 14.98 -13.16
CA LYS A 32 -2.78 14.03 -13.42
C LYS A 32 -3.75 13.94 -12.24
N ALA A 33 -3.25 13.82 -11.02
CA ALA A 33 -4.08 13.78 -9.82
C ALA A 33 -4.97 15.04 -9.70
N LYS A 34 -4.41 16.22 -10.02
CA LYS A 34 -5.14 17.47 -10.07
C LYS A 34 -6.21 17.47 -11.17
N GLN A 35 -5.84 17.08 -12.39
CA GLN A 35 -6.79 17.00 -13.53
C GLN A 35 -7.94 16.02 -13.25
N MET A 36 -7.67 14.95 -12.55
CA MET A 36 -8.67 13.98 -12.12
C MET A 36 -9.47 14.43 -10.90
N GLN A 37 -9.19 15.62 -10.37
CA GLN A 37 -9.85 16.18 -9.19
C GLN A 37 -9.75 15.24 -7.97
N MET A 38 -8.56 14.68 -7.75
CA MET A 38 -8.30 13.87 -6.56
C MET A 38 -8.22 14.76 -5.33
N ASP A 39 -8.81 14.33 -4.23
CA ASP A 39 -8.69 14.97 -2.92
C ASP A 39 -7.36 14.61 -2.25
N PHE A 40 -6.91 13.36 -2.42
CA PHE A 40 -5.65 12.87 -1.88
C PHE A 40 -4.93 11.91 -2.83
N TYR A 41 -3.62 11.79 -2.61
CA TYR A 41 -2.73 10.90 -3.35
C TYR A 41 -1.73 10.27 -2.38
N VAL A 42 -1.51 8.98 -2.49
CA VAL A 42 -0.59 8.24 -1.63
C VAL A 42 0.55 7.66 -2.48
N PRO A 43 1.73 8.30 -2.47
CA PRO A 43 2.90 7.71 -3.12
C PRO A 43 3.36 6.48 -2.33
N THR A 44 3.43 5.34 -2.98
CA THR A 44 3.83 4.07 -2.38
C THR A 44 4.92 3.41 -3.20
N GLU A 45 6.01 4.14 -3.40
CA GLU A 45 7.18 3.65 -4.13
C GLU A 45 7.75 2.36 -3.50
N HIS A 46 8.28 1.46 -4.30
CA HIS A 46 8.89 0.22 -3.83
C HIS A 46 10.12 0.49 -2.94
N ASN A 47 9.97 0.25 -1.64
CA ASN A 47 11.04 0.35 -0.65
C ASN A 47 11.77 1.72 -0.60
N VAL A 48 11.17 2.75 -1.13
CA VAL A 48 11.70 4.13 -1.17
C VAL A 48 10.65 5.10 -0.67
N ILE A 49 11.07 6.07 0.13
CA ILE A 49 10.22 7.18 0.56
C ILE A 49 10.68 8.48 -0.08
N HIS A 50 9.77 9.21 -0.68
CA HIS A 50 10.00 10.57 -1.16
C HIS A 50 9.43 11.59 -0.17
N THR A 51 10.28 12.46 0.32
CA THR A 51 9.91 13.47 1.34
C THR A 51 9.81 14.89 0.77
N GLY A 52 10.26 15.11 -0.46
CA GLY A 52 10.35 16.42 -1.11
C GLY A 52 9.08 16.86 -1.85
N TRP A 53 7.89 16.45 -1.39
CA TRP A 53 6.63 16.85 -2.02
C TRP A 53 6.43 18.36 -1.91
N LYS A 54 6.29 19.02 -3.07
CA LYS A 54 5.93 20.44 -3.11
C LYS A 54 4.48 20.62 -2.66
N HIS A 55 4.16 21.80 -2.18
CA HIS A 55 2.78 22.16 -1.87
C HIS A 55 1.91 21.97 -3.11
N THR A 56 0.86 21.14 -2.98
CA THR A 56 -0.10 20.84 -4.04
C THR A 56 -1.52 21.07 -3.55
N GLU A 57 -2.47 21.20 -4.47
CA GLU A 57 -3.89 21.25 -4.14
C GLU A 57 -4.41 19.88 -3.70
N VAL A 58 -3.75 18.80 -4.13
CA VAL A 58 -4.04 17.43 -3.74
C VAL A 58 -3.29 17.12 -2.44
N MET A 59 -3.99 16.57 -1.45
CA MET A 59 -3.35 16.18 -0.20
C MET A 59 -2.46 14.96 -0.41
N ILE A 60 -1.20 15.07 -0.01
CA ILE A 60 -0.27 13.94 -0.03
C ILE A 60 -0.32 13.23 1.34
N VAL A 61 -0.58 11.94 1.32
CA VAL A 61 -0.42 11.05 2.47
C VAL A 61 0.88 10.29 2.26
N PRO A 62 1.92 10.51 3.06
CA PRO A 62 3.19 9.81 2.88
C PRO A 62 3.01 8.30 3.04
N GLY A 63 3.55 7.53 2.10
CA GLY A 63 3.48 6.09 2.10
C GLY A 63 4.74 5.44 1.51
N VAL A 64 4.81 4.13 1.63
CA VAL A 64 5.80 3.27 1.00
C VAL A 64 5.19 1.91 0.76
N GLU A 65 5.49 1.28 -0.35
CA GLU A 65 5.26 -0.15 -0.50
C GLU A 65 6.50 -0.92 -0.04
N VAL A 66 6.35 -1.66 1.05
CA VAL A 66 7.32 -2.66 1.48
C VAL A 66 7.18 -3.86 0.56
N THR A 67 8.10 -3.96 -0.38
CA THR A 67 8.10 -4.97 -1.43
C THR A 67 9.07 -6.08 -1.06
N ALA A 68 8.53 -7.21 -0.62
CA ALA A 68 9.26 -8.43 -0.37
C ALA A 68 8.81 -9.51 -1.38
N GLU A 69 9.67 -10.48 -1.68
CA GLU A 69 9.33 -11.51 -2.67
C GLU A 69 8.16 -12.43 -2.26
N LYS A 70 7.83 -12.46 -0.97
CA LYS A 70 6.71 -13.24 -0.43
C LYS A 70 5.41 -12.46 -0.32
N GLY A 71 5.40 -11.17 -0.67
CA GLY A 71 4.22 -10.33 -0.62
C GLY A 71 4.57 -8.88 -0.35
N HIS A 72 3.64 -8.00 -0.65
CA HIS A 72 3.80 -6.56 -0.54
C HIS A 72 2.81 -5.99 0.47
N CYS A 73 3.22 -4.95 1.18
CA CYS A 73 2.33 -4.19 2.04
C CYS A 73 2.62 -2.70 1.98
N ASN A 74 1.58 -1.90 1.98
CA ASN A 74 1.72 -0.45 2.09
C ASN A 74 1.71 -0.01 3.55
N LEU A 75 2.60 0.93 3.86
CA LEU A 75 2.58 1.69 5.10
C LEU A 75 2.17 3.13 4.79
N PHE A 76 1.24 3.68 5.57
CA PHE A 76 0.70 5.02 5.40
C PHE A 76 0.97 5.91 6.60
N GLY A 77 1.14 7.21 6.35
CA GLY A 77 1.45 8.18 7.39
C GLY A 77 2.89 8.12 7.88
N ILE A 78 3.79 7.57 7.08
CA ILE A 78 5.17 7.34 7.46
C ILE A 78 6.02 8.62 7.37
N ASP A 79 7.01 8.71 8.24
CA ASP A 79 8.01 9.79 8.27
C ASP A 79 9.42 9.30 7.89
N ARG A 80 9.61 8.00 7.85
CA ARG A 80 10.88 7.32 7.51
C ARG A 80 10.63 5.89 7.04
N LEU A 81 11.62 5.29 6.41
CA LEU A 81 11.59 3.85 6.10
C LEU A 81 11.64 2.99 7.37
N PRO A 82 10.95 1.83 7.36
CA PRO A 82 11.02 0.87 8.45
C PRO A 82 12.45 0.37 8.72
N SER A 83 12.74 0.01 9.96
CA SER A 83 14.08 -0.42 10.38
C SER A 83 14.59 -1.64 9.62
N ARG A 84 13.68 -2.57 9.27
CA ARG A 84 14.01 -3.83 8.57
C ARG A 84 14.01 -3.75 7.05
N ILE A 85 13.83 -2.54 6.50
CA ILE A 85 13.75 -2.39 5.03
C ILE A 85 15.03 -2.82 4.33
N LYS A 86 16.18 -2.61 4.95
CA LYS A 86 17.49 -2.98 4.38
C LYS A 86 17.62 -4.48 4.19
N GLU A 87 17.17 -5.27 5.16
CA GLU A 87 17.19 -6.73 5.07
C GLU A 87 16.29 -7.22 3.95
N ILE A 88 15.14 -6.60 3.77
CA ILE A 88 14.21 -6.92 2.67
C ILE A 88 14.83 -6.62 1.31
N ILE A 89 15.49 -5.45 1.16
CA ILE A 89 16.13 -5.06 -0.09
C ILE A 89 17.37 -5.88 -0.41
N CYS A 90 18.20 -6.18 0.59
CA CYS A 90 19.54 -6.74 0.39
C CYS A 90 19.61 -8.26 0.47
N ARG A 91 18.54 -8.94 0.85
CA ARG A 91 18.53 -10.40 1.02
C ARG A 91 17.63 -11.08 0.00
N PRO A 92 18.06 -12.23 -0.56
CA PRO A 92 17.21 -13.01 -1.46
C PRO A 92 15.99 -13.58 -0.70
N ALA A 93 14.92 -13.91 -1.42
CA ALA A 93 13.67 -14.44 -0.87
C ALA A 93 13.87 -15.63 0.08
N SER A 94 14.81 -16.51 -0.26
CA SER A 94 15.14 -17.69 0.56
C SER A 94 15.65 -17.35 1.97
N GLU A 95 16.17 -16.15 2.15
CA GLU A 95 16.70 -15.65 3.43
C GLU A 95 15.71 -14.69 4.13
N GLN A 96 14.64 -14.26 3.45
CA GLN A 96 13.65 -13.35 4.02
C GLN A 96 12.80 -14.07 5.07
N ALA A 97 13.02 -13.73 6.33
CA ALA A 97 12.25 -14.27 7.43
C ALA A 97 10.91 -13.57 7.58
N GLU A 98 9.84 -14.32 7.83
CA GLU A 98 8.52 -13.74 8.15
C GLU A 98 8.56 -12.83 9.38
N THR A 99 9.50 -13.08 10.29
CA THR A 99 9.73 -12.23 11.47
C THR A 99 10.08 -10.79 11.11
N TRP A 100 10.76 -10.53 10.01
CA TRP A 100 11.09 -9.15 9.59
C TRP A 100 9.84 -8.34 9.23
N VAL A 101 8.89 -8.97 8.53
CA VAL A 101 7.61 -8.32 8.23
C VAL A 101 6.84 -8.09 9.53
N THR A 102 6.81 -9.07 10.43
CA THR A 102 6.20 -8.90 11.75
C THR A 102 6.82 -7.75 12.53
N GLU A 103 8.15 -7.60 12.54
CA GLU A 103 8.84 -6.49 13.18
C GLU A 103 8.50 -5.14 12.53
N ILE A 104 8.34 -5.09 11.20
CA ILE A 104 7.86 -3.89 10.50
C ILE A 104 6.43 -3.54 10.94
N LEU A 105 5.54 -4.52 11.08
CA LEU A 105 4.17 -4.29 11.55
C LEU A 105 4.16 -3.81 13.01
N GLN A 106 5.04 -4.32 13.86
CA GLN A 106 5.22 -3.85 15.23
C GLN A 106 5.70 -2.40 15.27
N GLU A 107 6.73 -2.08 14.48
CA GLU A 107 7.20 -0.70 14.34
C GLU A 107 6.09 0.23 13.83
N ALA A 108 5.29 -0.20 12.87
CA ALA A 108 4.16 0.57 12.36
C ALA A 108 3.14 0.85 13.46
N ALA A 109 2.79 -0.14 14.27
CA ALA A 109 1.87 0.01 15.38
C ALA A 109 2.41 0.99 16.45
N GLU A 110 3.70 0.89 16.81
CA GLU A 110 4.36 1.77 17.77
C GLU A 110 4.39 3.23 17.31
N ARG A 111 4.53 3.45 15.98
CA ARG A 111 4.61 4.78 15.38
C ARG A 111 3.26 5.36 14.95
N GLY A 112 2.20 4.58 15.04
CA GLY A 112 0.87 4.97 14.56
C GLY A 112 0.77 5.01 13.02
N TRP A 113 1.63 4.30 12.30
CA TRP A 113 1.49 4.09 10.87
C TRP A 113 0.39 3.07 10.60
N LEU A 114 -0.30 3.24 9.49
CA LEU A 114 -1.35 2.31 9.06
C LEU A 114 -0.79 1.33 8.03
N VAL A 115 -1.28 0.10 8.06
CA VAL A 115 -0.77 -1.01 7.23
C VAL A 115 -1.88 -1.55 6.34
N SER A 116 -1.56 -1.75 5.06
CA SER A 116 -2.38 -2.49 4.10
C SER A 116 -1.63 -3.71 3.56
N ILE A 117 -2.28 -4.86 3.51
CA ILE A 117 -1.81 -5.98 2.68
C ILE A 117 -2.25 -5.70 1.23
N ASN A 118 -1.29 -5.67 0.30
CA ASN A 118 -1.54 -5.33 -1.10
C ASN A 118 -1.87 -6.57 -1.92
N HIS A 119 -2.73 -6.41 -2.92
CA HIS A 119 -3.08 -7.39 -3.97
C HIS A 119 -2.88 -8.87 -3.54
N PRO A 120 -3.50 -9.35 -2.44
CA PRO A 120 -3.13 -10.57 -1.74
C PRO A 120 -3.27 -11.85 -2.58
N PHE A 121 -4.04 -11.79 -3.66
CA PHE A 121 -4.30 -12.93 -4.56
C PHE A 121 -3.80 -12.71 -5.99
N LEU A 122 -3.08 -11.63 -6.26
CA LEU A 122 -2.57 -11.33 -7.59
C LEU A 122 -1.53 -12.38 -8.00
N HIS A 123 -1.70 -12.98 -9.19
CA HIS A 123 -1.07 -14.23 -9.62
C HIS A 123 0.43 -14.36 -9.28
N VAL A 124 1.27 -13.39 -9.62
CA VAL A 124 2.72 -13.44 -9.41
C VAL A 124 3.10 -12.88 -8.02
N TRP A 125 2.49 -11.77 -7.62
CA TRP A 125 2.83 -10.99 -6.43
C TRP A 125 1.93 -11.26 -5.22
N LYS A 126 1.21 -12.39 -5.22
CA LYS A 126 0.30 -12.76 -4.14
C LYS A 126 1.02 -12.83 -2.79
N TRP A 127 0.27 -12.53 -1.76
CA TRP A 127 0.72 -12.65 -0.38
C TRP A 127 0.98 -14.12 0.00
N LYS A 128 2.19 -14.41 0.46
CA LYS A 128 2.68 -15.77 0.82
C LYS A 128 3.17 -15.85 2.26
N PHE A 129 3.01 -14.80 3.04
CA PHE A 129 3.32 -14.84 4.47
C PHE A 129 2.16 -15.49 5.22
N HIS A 130 2.47 -16.44 6.13
CA HIS A 130 1.48 -17.24 6.82
C HIS A 130 1.37 -16.94 8.31
N SER A 131 2.38 -16.35 8.92
CA SER A 131 2.51 -16.19 10.37
C SER A 131 2.40 -14.75 10.85
N ILE A 132 1.94 -13.82 9.99
CA ILE A 132 1.84 -12.42 10.40
C ILE A 132 0.61 -12.18 11.27
N PRO A 133 0.70 -11.27 12.27
CA PRO A 133 -0.41 -10.94 13.14
C PRO A 133 -1.43 -10.01 12.44
N LEU A 134 -2.46 -10.57 11.81
CA LEU A 134 -3.49 -9.81 11.08
C LEU A 134 -4.18 -8.73 11.93
N ARG A 135 -4.14 -8.83 13.25
CA ARG A 135 -4.66 -7.78 14.14
C ARG A 135 -3.86 -6.47 14.11
N MET A 136 -2.66 -6.50 13.54
CA MET A 136 -1.82 -5.32 13.30
C MET A 136 -2.04 -4.69 11.92
N VAL A 137 -2.92 -5.27 11.11
CA VAL A 137 -3.24 -4.82 9.74
C VAL A 137 -4.56 -4.06 9.78
N GLN A 138 -4.62 -2.87 9.23
CA GLN A 138 -5.83 -2.04 9.17
C GLN A 138 -6.57 -2.18 7.86
N PHE A 139 -5.85 -2.46 6.77
CA PHE A 139 -6.44 -2.48 5.43
C PHE A 139 -6.06 -3.74 4.65
N LEU A 140 -6.95 -4.14 3.76
CA LEU A 140 -6.72 -5.13 2.73
C LEU A 140 -7.04 -4.50 1.38
N GLU A 141 -6.12 -4.56 0.44
CA GLU A 141 -6.37 -4.09 -0.91
C GLU A 141 -7.27 -5.08 -1.64
N ILE A 142 -8.50 -4.64 -1.89
CA ILE A 142 -9.55 -5.44 -2.52
C ILE A 142 -9.79 -5.05 -3.98
N VAL A 143 -9.25 -3.91 -4.41
CA VAL A 143 -9.20 -3.46 -5.80
C VAL A 143 -7.78 -3.00 -6.08
N ASN A 144 -7.11 -3.70 -7.00
CA ASN A 144 -5.77 -3.39 -7.46
C ASN A 144 -5.75 -3.44 -8.97
N ASP A 145 -4.97 -2.57 -9.61
CA ASP A 145 -4.70 -2.45 -11.04
C ASP A 145 -5.84 -2.97 -11.95
N PRO A 146 -6.92 -2.22 -12.12
CA PRO A 146 -8.09 -2.69 -12.88
C PRO A 146 -7.80 -2.94 -14.37
N THR A 147 -6.60 -2.58 -14.83
CA THR A 147 -6.16 -2.76 -16.22
C THR A 147 -5.40 -4.07 -16.45
N TYR A 148 -4.94 -4.72 -15.37
CA TYR A 148 -4.22 -5.98 -15.47
C TYR A 148 -5.18 -7.15 -15.70
N GLU A 149 -4.82 -8.06 -16.63
CA GLU A 149 -5.73 -9.12 -17.09
C GLU A 149 -6.23 -10.06 -15.97
N TYR A 150 -5.43 -10.28 -14.93
CA TYR A 150 -5.79 -11.15 -13.79
C TYR A 150 -6.38 -10.39 -12.60
N ALA A 151 -6.50 -9.07 -12.70
CA ALA A 151 -6.97 -8.24 -11.59
C ALA A 151 -8.39 -8.59 -11.16
N LYS A 152 -9.30 -8.83 -12.10
CA LYS A 152 -10.70 -9.13 -11.79
C LYS A 152 -10.83 -10.34 -10.85
N GLU A 153 -10.21 -11.46 -11.20
CA GLU A 153 -10.27 -12.70 -10.38
C GLU A 153 -9.59 -12.48 -9.01
N SER A 154 -8.45 -11.80 -9.01
CA SER A 154 -7.71 -11.45 -7.81
C SER A 154 -8.52 -10.58 -6.87
N ASN A 155 -9.14 -9.52 -7.39
CA ASN A 155 -9.97 -8.58 -6.63
C ASN A 155 -11.22 -9.27 -6.06
N GLU A 156 -11.89 -10.12 -6.84
CA GLU A 156 -13.03 -10.92 -6.35
C GLU A 156 -12.63 -11.85 -5.18
N LYS A 157 -11.44 -12.45 -5.25
CA LYS A 157 -10.90 -13.28 -4.15
C LYS A 157 -10.61 -12.44 -2.92
N ALA A 158 -10.04 -11.25 -3.10
CA ALA A 158 -9.73 -10.34 -2.00
C ALA A 158 -10.99 -9.86 -1.28
N ILE A 159 -12.06 -9.53 -2.02
CA ILE A 159 -13.37 -9.16 -1.45
C ILE A 159 -13.93 -10.31 -0.61
N ARG A 160 -13.94 -11.54 -1.14
CA ARG A 160 -14.43 -12.71 -0.39
C ARG A 160 -13.59 -13.00 0.86
N PHE A 161 -12.29 -12.78 0.77
CA PHE A 161 -11.40 -12.96 1.91
C PHE A 161 -11.65 -11.90 3.00
N LEU A 162 -11.91 -10.65 2.60
CA LEU A 162 -12.31 -9.61 3.54
C LEU A 162 -13.61 -9.97 4.28
N ASP A 163 -14.61 -10.49 3.58
CA ASP A 163 -15.86 -10.95 4.18
C ASP A 163 -15.62 -12.06 5.21
N LEU A 164 -14.75 -13.03 4.91
CA LEU A 164 -14.36 -14.07 5.86
C LEU A 164 -13.66 -13.50 7.09
N LEU A 165 -12.73 -12.53 6.91
CA LEU A 165 -12.06 -11.88 8.02
C LEU A 165 -13.05 -11.15 8.95
N TRP A 166 -14.07 -10.50 8.40
CA TRP A 166 -15.12 -9.86 9.19
C TRP A 166 -15.96 -10.87 9.97
N GLN A 167 -16.30 -12.01 9.37
CA GLN A 167 -17.02 -13.12 10.05
C GLN A 167 -16.20 -13.67 11.21
N GLU A 168 -14.87 -13.74 11.07
CA GLU A 168 -13.93 -14.14 12.13
C GLU A 168 -13.64 -13.04 13.17
N GLY A 169 -14.28 -11.87 13.04
CA GLY A 169 -14.17 -10.77 13.99
C GLY A 169 -12.95 -9.86 13.82
N TYR A 170 -12.25 -9.94 12.68
CA TYR A 170 -11.20 -8.97 12.35
C TYR A 170 -11.82 -7.63 11.93
N ARG A 171 -11.17 -6.53 12.34
CA ARG A 171 -11.56 -5.18 11.92
C ARG A 171 -10.56 -4.64 10.91
N ILE A 172 -10.63 -5.16 9.70
CA ILE A 172 -9.82 -4.76 8.55
C ILE A 172 -10.76 -4.10 7.54
N TYR A 173 -10.35 -2.98 6.96
CA TYR A 173 -11.14 -2.26 5.97
C TYR A 173 -10.61 -2.51 4.56
N GLY A 174 -11.53 -2.58 3.58
CA GLY A 174 -11.15 -2.68 2.17
C GLY A 174 -10.68 -1.34 1.64
N ILE A 175 -9.59 -1.34 0.88
CA ILE A 175 -9.12 -0.18 0.11
C ILE A 175 -8.89 -0.56 -1.35
N GLY A 176 -8.74 0.46 -2.19
CA GLY A 176 -8.38 0.31 -3.59
C GLY A 176 -7.20 1.18 -3.98
N GLY A 177 -6.41 0.68 -4.92
CA GLY A 177 -5.31 1.40 -5.51
C GLY A 177 -5.16 1.09 -7.00
N SER A 178 -4.61 2.02 -7.77
CA SER A 178 -4.36 1.81 -9.20
C SER A 178 -3.14 0.95 -9.45
N ASP A 179 -2.21 0.92 -8.50
CA ASP A 179 -0.91 0.26 -8.67
C ASP A 179 -0.25 0.69 -9.98
N SER A 180 -0.34 1.98 -10.26
CA SER A 180 0.04 2.56 -11.56
C SER A 180 1.55 2.53 -11.76
N HIS A 181 1.98 2.01 -12.90
CA HIS A 181 3.37 1.94 -13.32
C HIS A 181 3.63 2.71 -14.63
#